data_3d3c0428b7e10a6f6050c24d0e83b812
#
_entry.id   3d3c0428b7e10a6f6050c24d0e83b812
#
_cell.length_a   1.000
_cell.length_b   1.000
_cell.length_c   1.000
_cell.angle_alpha   90.00
_cell.angle_beta   90.00
_cell.angle_gamma   90.00
#
_symmetry.space_group_name_H-M   'P 1'
#
loop_
_entity.id
_entity.type
_entity.pdbx_description
1 polymer ?
#
loop_
_entity_poly.entity_id
_entity_poly.type
_entity_poly.pdbx_seq_one_letter_code
_entity_poly.pdbx_strand_id
1 'polypeptide(L)'
;MIQYADDTIIVLPAYLDQAAMIKQILEDYATSIGLKINFHKSTLVSINTPANKCNDLANLFGCTQASMPFTYLGLPLGTTRPSVLDLTSFVCKAERKITAAMSLMSYAGKLALLNSLITPLAIYPMGTLRLPPKILAHLDK
;
A
#
# COMPACT_ATOMS: atom_id res chain seq x y z
N MET A 1 -5.70 -6.36 12.72
CA MET A 1 -5.83 -4.96 12.27
C MET A 1 -4.45 -4.35 12.21
N ILE A 2 -4.10 -3.68 11.12
CA ILE A 2 -2.86 -2.93 10.91
C ILE A 2 -3.25 -1.51 10.58
N GLN A 3 -2.64 -0.52 11.23
CA GLN A 3 -2.95 0.89 11.03
C GLN A 3 -1.67 1.70 10.83
N TYR A 4 -1.71 2.62 9.87
CA TYR A 4 -0.68 3.62 9.63
C TYR A 4 -1.36 4.93 9.25
N ALA A 5 -1.24 5.93 10.11
CA ALA A 5 -1.96 7.21 9.99
C ALA A 5 -3.48 7.00 9.79
N ASP A 6 -4.02 7.44 8.68
CA ASP A 6 -5.41 7.30 8.26
C ASP A 6 -5.71 5.97 7.52
N ASP A 7 -4.69 5.26 7.08
CA ASP A 7 -4.83 3.97 6.41
C ASP A 7 -4.94 2.81 7.41
N THR A 8 -6.01 2.03 7.30
CA THR A 8 -6.26 0.87 8.18
C THR A 8 -6.55 -0.37 7.36
N ILE A 9 -5.83 -1.46 7.63
CA ILE A 9 -6.11 -2.79 7.08
C ILE A 9 -6.78 -3.64 8.15
N ILE A 10 -7.95 -4.17 7.83
CA ILE A 10 -8.68 -5.12 8.67
C ILE A 10 -8.73 -6.46 7.93
N VAL A 11 -8.23 -7.51 8.54
CA VAL A 11 -8.30 -8.87 8.02
C VAL A 11 -9.33 -9.64 8.83
N LEU A 12 -10.32 -10.19 8.14
CA LEU A 12 -11.41 -10.94 8.75
C LEU A 12 -11.85 -12.11 7.87
N PRO A 13 -12.45 -13.15 8.45
CA PRO A 13 -13.05 -14.22 7.67
C PRO A 13 -14.23 -13.70 6.82
N ALA A 14 -14.49 -14.32 5.67
CA ALA A 14 -15.55 -13.93 4.74
C ALA A 14 -16.93 -14.41 5.19
N TYR A 15 -17.39 -13.97 6.38
CA TYR A 15 -18.73 -14.21 6.92
C TYR A 15 -19.49 -12.90 6.99
N LEU A 16 -20.70 -12.84 6.43
CA LEU A 16 -21.51 -11.62 6.34
C LEU A 16 -21.94 -11.08 7.70
N ASP A 17 -22.26 -11.94 8.65
CA ASP A 17 -22.65 -11.60 10.02
C ASP A 17 -21.49 -10.91 10.77
N GLN A 18 -20.29 -11.46 10.67
CA GLN A 18 -19.10 -10.87 11.28
C GLN A 18 -18.71 -9.56 10.61
N ALA A 19 -18.82 -9.48 9.28
CA ALA A 19 -18.56 -8.26 8.53
C ALA A 19 -19.55 -7.13 8.90
N ALA A 20 -20.83 -7.46 9.07
CA ALA A 20 -21.85 -6.52 9.51
C ALA A 20 -21.56 -6.00 10.93
N MET A 21 -21.14 -6.87 11.84
CA MET A 21 -20.75 -6.50 13.19
C MET A 21 -19.54 -5.54 13.18
N ILE A 22 -18.52 -5.84 12.39
CA ILE A 22 -17.34 -4.96 12.25
C ILE A 22 -17.73 -3.61 11.67
N LYS A 23 -18.61 -3.57 10.66
CA LYS A 23 -19.10 -2.33 10.09
C LYS A 23 -19.79 -1.48 11.16
N GLN A 24 -20.67 -2.08 11.97
CA GLN A 24 -21.38 -1.37 13.05
C GLN A 24 -20.38 -0.81 14.09
N ILE A 25 -19.41 -1.60 14.53
CA ILE A 25 -18.38 -1.15 15.47
C ILE A 25 -17.59 0.04 14.91
N LEU A 26 -17.23 0.00 13.61
CA LEU A 26 -16.51 1.09 12.97
C LEU A 26 -17.35 2.35 12.86
N GLU A 27 -18.65 2.24 12.57
CA GLU A 27 -19.58 3.38 12.50
C GLU A 27 -19.82 3.99 13.88
N ASP A 28 -20.00 3.17 14.90
CA ASP A 28 -20.19 3.61 16.29
C ASP A 28 -18.94 4.33 16.81
N TYR A 29 -17.75 3.76 16.55
CA TYR A 29 -16.48 4.39 16.89
C TYR A 29 -16.32 5.74 16.18
N ALA A 30 -16.54 5.79 14.88
CA ALA A 30 -16.42 7.01 14.09
C ALA A 30 -17.38 8.10 14.61
N THR A 31 -18.62 7.72 14.94
CA THR A 31 -19.61 8.63 15.50
C THR A 31 -19.20 9.16 16.86
N SER A 32 -18.65 8.31 17.72
CA SER A 32 -18.22 8.69 19.08
C SER A 32 -17.08 9.71 19.10
N ILE A 33 -16.21 9.70 18.09
CA ILE A 33 -15.06 10.63 17.97
C ILE A 33 -15.34 11.78 16.99
N GLY A 34 -16.56 11.87 16.43
CA GLY A 34 -16.93 12.91 15.48
C GLY A 34 -16.32 12.78 14.09
N LEU A 35 -15.83 11.58 13.71
CA LEU A 35 -15.28 11.27 12.40
C LEU A 35 -16.31 10.54 11.54
N LYS A 36 -15.99 10.38 10.25
CA LYS A 36 -16.79 9.60 9.30
C LYS A 36 -15.90 8.73 8.46
N ILE A 37 -16.18 7.42 8.43
CA ILE A 37 -15.44 6.47 7.60
C ILE A 37 -15.92 6.64 6.15
N ASN A 38 -14.95 6.75 5.24
CA ASN A 38 -15.24 6.84 3.81
C ASN A 38 -15.13 5.47 3.14
N PHE A 39 -16.21 4.69 3.21
CA PHE A 39 -16.26 3.37 2.58
C PHE A 39 -16.10 3.43 1.05
N HIS A 40 -16.46 4.52 0.36
CA HIS A 40 -16.26 4.66 -1.09
C HIS A 40 -14.77 4.75 -1.48
N LYS A 41 -13.90 5.22 -0.57
CA LYS A 41 -12.44 5.20 -0.75
C LYS A 41 -11.81 3.91 -0.24
N SER A 42 -12.56 3.09 0.46
CA SER A 42 -12.10 1.81 0.97
C SER A 42 -12.20 0.73 -0.10
N THR A 43 -11.36 -0.28 0.02
CA THR A 43 -11.28 -1.36 -0.96
C THR A 43 -11.34 -2.71 -0.26
N LEU A 44 -12.21 -3.59 -0.72
CA LEU A 44 -12.27 -4.98 -0.29
C LEU A 44 -11.34 -5.81 -1.16
N VAL A 45 -10.38 -6.46 -0.53
CA VAL A 45 -9.44 -7.35 -1.22
C VAL A 45 -9.72 -8.80 -0.80
N SER A 46 -10.11 -9.63 -1.76
CA SER A 46 -10.44 -11.02 -1.49
C SER A 46 -9.19 -11.92 -1.49
N ILE A 47 -9.11 -12.82 -0.50
CA ILE A 47 -8.09 -13.87 -0.42
C ILE A 47 -8.81 -15.21 -0.37
N ASN A 48 -8.68 -16.01 -1.43
CA ASN A 48 -9.31 -17.35 -1.54
C ASN A 48 -10.81 -17.37 -1.21
N THR A 49 -11.54 -16.30 -1.59
CA THR A 49 -12.97 -16.16 -1.33
C THR A 49 -13.76 -16.26 -2.64
N PRO A 50 -14.88 -17.01 -2.68
CA PRO A 50 -15.74 -17.09 -3.86
C PRO A 50 -16.31 -15.72 -4.25
N ALA A 51 -16.46 -15.47 -5.56
CA ALA A 51 -16.87 -14.18 -6.11
C ALA A 51 -18.25 -13.68 -5.60
N ASN A 52 -19.21 -14.60 -5.41
CA ASN A 52 -20.52 -14.26 -4.85
C ASN A 52 -20.41 -13.63 -3.46
N LYS A 53 -19.65 -14.27 -2.56
CA LYS A 53 -19.40 -13.71 -1.21
C LYS A 53 -18.67 -12.38 -1.23
N CYS A 54 -17.73 -12.20 -2.17
CA CYS A 54 -17.03 -10.91 -2.32
C CYS A 54 -17.99 -9.81 -2.72
N ASN A 55 -18.93 -10.08 -3.64
CA ASN A 55 -19.95 -9.13 -4.04
C ASN A 55 -20.86 -8.74 -2.87
N ASP A 56 -21.31 -9.72 -2.10
CA ASP A 56 -22.19 -9.48 -0.94
C ASP A 56 -21.47 -8.61 0.13
N LEU A 57 -20.21 -8.92 0.40
CA LEU A 57 -19.37 -8.14 1.35
C LEU A 57 -19.10 -6.73 0.84
N ALA A 58 -18.79 -6.55 -0.44
CA ALA A 58 -18.55 -5.24 -1.02
C ALA A 58 -19.82 -4.37 -0.99
N ASN A 59 -20.97 -4.96 -1.29
CA ASN A 59 -22.27 -4.28 -1.17
C ASN A 59 -22.58 -3.91 0.28
N LEU A 60 -22.29 -4.79 1.24
CA LEU A 60 -22.49 -4.53 2.66
C LEU A 60 -21.71 -3.28 3.11
N PHE A 61 -20.43 -3.16 2.75
CA PHE A 61 -19.60 -2.02 3.11
C PHE A 61 -19.81 -0.80 2.20
N GLY A 62 -20.31 -0.97 0.99
CA GLY A 62 -20.41 0.08 -0.03
C GLY A 62 -19.02 0.48 -0.56
N CYS A 63 -18.11 -0.47 -0.69
CA CYS A 63 -16.73 -0.27 -1.12
C CYS A 63 -16.44 -0.95 -2.47
N THR A 64 -15.33 -0.55 -3.08
CA THR A 64 -14.85 -1.17 -4.33
C THR A 64 -14.15 -2.50 -4.04
N GLN A 65 -14.13 -3.39 -5.04
CA GLN A 65 -13.39 -4.65 -4.97
C GLN A 65 -12.05 -4.54 -5.70
N ALA A 66 -11.03 -5.19 -5.15
CA ALA A 66 -9.77 -5.39 -5.83
C ALA A 66 -9.25 -6.82 -5.59
N SER A 67 -8.33 -7.25 -6.43
CA SER A 67 -7.62 -8.53 -6.33
C SER A 67 -6.18 -8.32 -5.86
N MET A 68 -5.56 -9.38 -5.37
CA MET A 68 -4.13 -9.41 -5.12
C MET A 68 -3.32 -9.44 -6.43
N PRO A 69 -2.15 -8.79 -6.52
CA PRO A 69 -1.58 -7.89 -5.51
C PRO A 69 -2.23 -6.50 -5.53
N PHE A 70 -2.30 -5.82 -4.38
CA PHE A 70 -2.73 -4.43 -4.27
C PHE A 70 -1.64 -3.56 -3.65
N THR A 71 -1.72 -2.24 -3.83
CA THR A 71 -0.73 -1.31 -3.30
C THR A 71 -1.13 -0.80 -1.92
N TYR A 72 -0.24 -0.95 -0.93
CA TYR A 72 -0.39 -0.38 0.41
C TYR A 72 0.87 0.39 0.79
N LEU A 73 0.73 1.65 1.17
CA LEU A 73 1.85 2.56 1.49
C LEU A 73 2.92 2.62 0.38
N GLY A 74 2.49 2.50 -0.88
CA GLY A 74 3.37 2.53 -2.03
C GLY A 74 4.07 1.21 -2.37
N LEU A 75 3.84 0.15 -1.60
CA LEU A 75 4.41 -1.17 -1.84
C LEU A 75 3.35 -2.18 -2.30
N PRO A 76 3.69 -3.11 -3.20
CA PRO A 76 2.80 -4.18 -3.63
C PRO A 76 2.66 -5.21 -2.50
N LEU A 77 1.43 -5.40 -2.01
CA LEU A 77 1.06 -6.48 -1.09
C LEU A 77 0.38 -7.60 -1.89
N GLY A 78 0.90 -8.81 -1.75
CA GLY A 78 0.38 -9.99 -2.41
C GLY A 78 0.56 -11.25 -1.55
N THR A 79 0.00 -12.35 -2.00
CA THR A 79 0.15 -13.67 -1.35
C THR A 79 1.49 -14.32 -1.65
N THR A 80 2.21 -13.82 -2.64
CA THR A 80 3.53 -14.30 -3.06
C THR A 80 4.57 -13.18 -2.95
N ARG A 81 5.85 -13.56 -3.00
CA ARG A 81 6.95 -12.59 -3.02
C ARG A 81 6.80 -11.66 -4.23
N PRO A 82 6.94 -10.32 -4.05
CA PRO A 82 6.90 -9.38 -5.17
C PRO A 82 7.92 -9.72 -6.25
N SER A 83 7.47 -9.70 -7.49
CA SER A 83 8.33 -9.87 -8.66
C SER A 83 9.05 -8.56 -9.01
N VAL A 84 10.00 -8.63 -9.94
CA VAL A 84 10.67 -7.43 -10.47
C VAL A 84 9.66 -6.48 -11.10
N LEU A 85 8.65 -7.02 -11.80
CA LEU A 85 7.59 -6.21 -12.45
C LEU A 85 6.76 -5.42 -11.45
N ASP A 86 6.41 -6.01 -10.32
CA ASP A 86 5.62 -5.35 -9.26
C ASP A 86 6.37 -4.15 -8.66
N LEU A 87 7.70 -4.21 -8.66
CA LEU A 87 8.57 -3.17 -8.12
C LEU A 87 9.01 -2.13 -9.16
N THR A 88 8.69 -2.33 -10.44
CA THR A 88 9.10 -1.40 -11.53
C THR A 88 8.56 0.00 -11.29
N SER A 89 7.32 0.14 -10.81
CA SER A 89 6.73 1.45 -10.50
C SER A 89 7.50 2.21 -9.41
N PHE A 90 8.06 1.48 -8.44
CA PHE A 90 8.90 2.04 -7.39
C PHE A 90 10.25 2.51 -7.96
N VAL A 91 10.92 1.69 -8.77
CA VAL A 91 12.19 2.03 -9.42
C VAL A 91 12.03 3.26 -10.31
N CYS A 92 11.00 3.30 -11.17
CA CYS A 92 10.73 4.46 -12.03
C CYS A 92 10.45 5.76 -11.24
N LYS A 93 9.82 5.67 -10.06
CA LYS A 93 9.64 6.83 -9.19
C LYS A 93 10.98 7.33 -8.61
N ALA A 94 11.87 6.42 -8.23
CA ALA A 94 13.21 6.77 -7.75
C ALA A 94 14.03 7.43 -8.87
N GLU A 95 14.09 6.81 -10.05
CA GLU A 95 14.80 7.33 -11.21
C GLU A 95 14.33 8.73 -11.62
N ARG A 96 13.00 8.96 -11.68
CA ARG A 96 12.45 10.30 -12.00
C ARG A 96 12.90 11.37 -11.01
N LYS A 97 12.95 11.06 -9.70
CA LYS A 97 13.42 12.00 -8.70
C LYS A 97 14.91 12.31 -8.85
N ILE A 98 15.72 11.29 -9.18
CA ILE A 98 17.14 11.43 -9.42
C ILE A 98 17.41 12.28 -10.67
N THR A 99 16.82 11.90 -11.79
CA THR A 99 17.08 12.55 -13.10
C THR A 99 16.67 14.03 -13.08
N ALA A 100 15.51 14.36 -12.48
CA ALA A 100 15.02 15.73 -12.42
C ALA A 100 15.94 16.66 -11.60
N ALA A 101 16.66 16.13 -10.63
CA ALA A 101 17.49 16.92 -9.73
C ALA A 101 18.97 16.97 -10.12
N MET A 102 19.48 15.91 -10.78
CA MET A 102 20.93 15.77 -11.03
C MET A 102 21.51 16.75 -12.03
N SER A 103 20.74 17.26 -12.99
CA SER A 103 21.22 18.13 -14.06
C SER A 103 21.53 19.56 -13.60
N LEU A 104 20.94 20.01 -12.49
CA LEU A 104 20.98 21.39 -12.03
C LEU A 104 21.74 21.59 -10.71
N MET A 105 22.22 20.52 -10.07
CA MET A 105 22.78 20.58 -8.72
C MET A 105 24.31 20.49 -8.71
N SER A 106 24.94 21.26 -7.80
CA SER A 106 26.35 21.10 -7.41
C SER A 106 26.58 19.72 -6.75
N TYR A 107 27.83 19.31 -6.60
CA TYR A 107 28.19 18.07 -5.91
C TYR A 107 27.61 17.98 -4.49
N ALA A 108 27.68 19.04 -3.72
CA ALA A 108 27.10 19.13 -2.38
C ALA A 108 25.56 18.97 -2.42
N GLY A 109 24.90 19.58 -3.41
CA GLY A 109 23.46 19.44 -3.63
C GLY A 109 23.06 17.99 -3.98
N LYS A 110 23.85 17.30 -4.80
CA LYS A 110 23.63 15.88 -5.12
C LYS A 110 23.75 14.98 -3.89
N LEU A 111 24.76 15.22 -3.04
CA LEU A 111 24.94 14.48 -1.79
C LEU A 111 23.77 14.71 -0.81
N ALA A 112 23.33 15.96 -0.68
CA ALA A 112 22.18 16.30 0.14
C ALA A 112 20.89 15.61 -0.38
N LEU A 113 20.69 15.58 -1.69
CA LEU A 113 19.56 14.88 -2.32
C LEU A 113 19.61 13.36 -2.04
N LEU A 114 20.77 12.74 -2.20
CA LEU A 114 20.96 11.32 -1.89
C LEU A 114 20.53 11.01 -0.46
N ASN A 115 21.04 11.76 0.50
CA ASN A 115 20.76 11.49 1.91
C ASN A 115 19.33 11.82 2.33
N SER A 116 18.73 12.87 1.77
CA SER A 116 17.41 13.34 2.19
C SER A 116 16.23 12.68 1.46
N LEU A 117 16.41 12.25 0.22
CA LEU A 117 15.32 11.71 -0.60
C LEU A 117 15.53 10.27 -1.03
N ILE A 118 16.72 9.90 -1.48
CA ILE A 118 16.94 8.58 -2.10
C ILE A 118 17.15 7.52 -1.04
N THR A 119 17.99 7.82 -0.05
CA THR A 119 18.22 6.88 1.06
C THR A 119 16.93 6.53 1.82
N PRO A 120 16.09 7.48 2.28
CA PRO A 120 14.81 7.16 2.91
C PRO A 120 13.83 6.41 1.97
N LEU A 121 13.82 6.75 0.68
CA LEU A 121 12.98 6.08 -0.31
C LEU A 121 13.36 4.60 -0.46
N ALA A 122 14.65 4.25 -0.42
CA ALA A 122 15.12 2.87 -0.53
C ALA A 122 14.99 2.08 0.78
N ILE A 123 15.27 2.71 1.92
CA ILE A 123 15.25 2.05 3.25
C ILE A 123 13.87 1.45 3.56
N TYR A 124 12.78 2.16 3.26
CA TYR A 124 11.43 1.69 3.58
C TYR A 124 11.07 0.36 2.87
N PRO A 125 11.19 0.22 1.53
CA PRO A 125 10.96 -1.06 0.88
C PRO A 125 11.94 -2.15 1.30
N MET A 126 13.21 -1.80 1.52
CA MET A 126 14.24 -2.78 1.93
C MET A 126 14.01 -3.31 3.35
N GLY A 127 13.44 -2.49 4.24
CA GLY A 127 13.08 -2.88 5.60
C GLY A 127 11.81 -3.74 5.67
N THR A 128 10.91 -3.61 4.70
CA THR A 128 9.60 -4.30 4.70
C THR A 128 9.55 -5.49 3.75
N LEU A 129 10.26 -5.43 2.63
CA LEU A 129 10.25 -6.45 1.59
C LEU A 129 11.68 -6.98 1.33
N ARG A 130 11.79 -8.29 1.11
CA ARG A 130 13.03 -8.85 0.58
C ARG A 130 13.10 -8.59 -0.93
N LEU A 131 13.83 -7.54 -1.31
CA LEU A 131 13.97 -7.14 -2.70
C LEU A 131 14.70 -8.22 -3.54
N PRO A 132 14.28 -8.43 -4.79
CA PRO A 132 15.04 -9.27 -5.73
C PRO A 132 16.44 -8.70 -6.01
N PRO A 133 17.48 -9.55 -6.16
CA PRO A 133 18.86 -9.08 -6.42
C PRO A 133 18.99 -8.16 -7.65
N LYS A 134 18.16 -8.38 -8.67
CA LYS A 134 18.13 -7.53 -9.88
C LYS A 134 17.73 -6.09 -9.59
N ILE A 135 16.81 -5.87 -8.64
CA ILE A 135 16.40 -4.52 -8.22
C ILE A 135 17.51 -3.85 -7.42
N LEU A 136 18.18 -4.58 -6.52
CA LEU A 136 19.32 -4.05 -5.77
C LEU A 136 20.45 -3.60 -6.71
N ALA A 137 20.84 -4.45 -7.65
CA ALA A 137 21.86 -4.12 -8.65
C ALA A 137 21.48 -2.94 -9.58
N HIS A 138 20.18 -2.64 -9.69
CA HIS A 138 19.72 -1.48 -10.46
C HIS A 138 19.75 -0.19 -9.65
N LEU A 139 19.52 -0.25 -8.35
CA LEU A 139 19.61 0.88 -7.43
C LEU A 139 21.07 1.27 -7.10
N ASP A 140 22.03 0.36 -7.27
CA ASP A 140 23.47 0.57 -7.04
C ASP A 140 24.19 1.27 -8.23
N LYS A 141 23.51 1.51 -9.35
CA LYS A 141 24.05 2.19 -10.55
C LYS A 141 23.74 3.67 -10.56
#